data_3533c82e84242ef7f6cd6014c35c4292
#
_entry.id   3533c82e84242ef7f6cd6014c35c4292
#
_cell.length_a   1.000
_cell.length_b   1.000
_cell.length_c   1.000
_cell.angle_alpha   90.00
_cell.angle_beta   90.00
_cell.angle_gamma   90.00
#
_symmetry.space_group_name_H-M   'P 1'
#
loop_
_entity.id
_entity.type
_entity.pdbx_description
1 polymer ?
#
loop_
_entity_poly.entity_id
_entity_poly.type
_entity_poly.pdbx_seq_one_letter_code
_entity_poly.pdbx_strand_id
1 'polypeptide(L)'
;RSKIPLIGGFIDSFKMSKEKILGKYNTLSQQIEKLVVEMKMTQVRLANRVQDLEKVYVYNVDEYHALECYILVGEIKSEELAAEIATRKEAPAAADPMEAQAISTLQDTLDRLNKRVHDLRTMQMVAVQTAPMIRMVQKNNQLLIDKFRNLQELTIPSWKKQFTLAISLIEQQKAVELAQKIDDTTNDLMRRNADLLKQNSINTARANQRAVVDIETLEHVQQTLISTIEEVEQI
;
A
#
# COMPACT_ATOMS: atom_id res chain seq x y z
N ARG A 1 -18.33 -73.13 -10.75
CA ARG A 1 -18.94 -71.84 -10.74
C ARG A 1 -18.94 -71.26 -9.33
N SER A 2 -17.81 -70.80 -8.86
CA SER A 2 -17.76 -70.07 -7.61
C SER A 2 -17.77 -68.53 -7.97
N LYS A 3 -18.88 -67.88 -7.76
CA LYS A 3 -18.94 -66.42 -7.67
C LYS A 3 -18.26 -66.04 -6.37
N ILE A 4 -17.10 -65.41 -6.46
CA ILE A 4 -16.47 -64.74 -5.34
C ILE A 4 -17.08 -63.34 -5.27
N PRO A 5 -18.05 -63.06 -4.37
CA PRO A 5 -18.74 -61.74 -4.36
C PRO A 5 -17.90 -60.62 -3.74
N LEU A 6 -16.73 -60.93 -3.19
CA LEU A 6 -15.87 -59.96 -2.52
C LEU A 6 -14.98 -59.14 -3.48
N ILE A 7 -14.68 -59.64 -4.68
CA ILE A 7 -13.77 -58.96 -5.61
C ILE A 7 -14.51 -57.89 -6.43
N GLY A 8 -15.80 -58.11 -6.75
CA GLY A 8 -16.60 -57.16 -7.47
C GLY A 8 -16.84 -55.84 -6.69
N GLY A 9 -17.16 -55.97 -5.40
CA GLY A 9 -17.37 -54.80 -4.54
C GLY A 9 -16.10 -53.98 -4.29
N PHE A 10 -14.94 -54.65 -4.28
CA PHE A 10 -13.63 -53.99 -4.16
C PHE A 10 -13.25 -53.22 -5.45
N ILE A 11 -13.50 -53.82 -6.61
CA ILE A 11 -13.23 -53.22 -7.91
C ILE A 11 -14.18 -52.04 -8.16
N ASP A 12 -15.44 -52.14 -7.79
CA ASP A 12 -16.42 -51.04 -7.93
C ASP A 12 -16.14 -49.92 -6.93
N SER A 13 -15.74 -50.22 -5.70
CA SER A 13 -15.28 -49.25 -4.72
C SER A 13 -14.00 -48.52 -5.17
N PHE A 14 -13.10 -49.29 -5.81
CA PHE A 14 -11.85 -48.75 -6.34
C PHE A 14 -12.09 -47.83 -7.57
N LYS A 15 -12.96 -48.25 -8.50
CA LYS A 15 -13.36 -47.44 -9.65
C LYS A 15 -14.06 -46.13 -9.23
N MET A 16 -14.97 -46.23 -8.29
CA MET A 16 -15.69 -45.10 -7.71
C MET A 16 -14.76 -44.17 -6.95
N SER A 17 -13.72 -44.66 -6.29
CA SER A 17 -12.69 -43.87 -5.63
C SER A 17 -11.80 -43.13 -6.65
N LYS A 18 -11.38 -43.79 -7.74
CA LYS A 18 -10.59 -43.18 -8.84
C LYS A 18 -11.36 -42.09 -9.55
N GLU A 19 -12.62 -42.34 -9.93
CA GLU A 19 -13.49 -41.37 -10.59
C GLU A 19 -13.75 -40.14 -9.71
N LYS A 20 -13.95 -40.37 -8.40
CA LYS A 20 -14.15 -39.30 -7.42
C LYS A 20 -12.89 -38.44 -7.25
N ILE A 21 -11.70 -39.03 -7.25
CA ILE A 21 -10.42 -38.31 -7.13
C ILE A 21 -10.12 -37.55 -8.42
N LEU A 22 -10.33 -38.15 -9.59
CA LEU A 22 -10.19 -37.47 -10.88
C LEU A 22 -11.19 -36.32 -11.02
N GLY A 23 -12.45 -36.51 -10.58
CA GLY A 23 -13.45 -35.47 -10.53
C GLY A 23 -13.02 -34.30 -9.67
N LYS A 24 -12.51 -34.56 -8.45
CA LYS A 24 -11.96 -33.52 -7.57
C LYS A 24 -10.74 -32.81 -8.20
N TYR A 25 -9.85 -33.56 -8.83
CA TYR A 25 -8.70 -32.98 -9.52
C TYR A 25 -9.12 -32.04 -10.65
N ASN A 26 -10.04 -32.46 -11.50
CA ASN A 26 -10.51 -31.64 -12.60
C ASN A 26 -11.18 -30.35 -12.09
N THR A 27 -12.04 -30.48 -11.08
CA THR A 27 -12.69 -29.32 -10.45
C THR A 27 -11.67 -28.37 -9.85
N LEU A 28 -10.69 -28.90 -9.12
CA LEU A 28 -9.64 -28.13 -8.47
C LEU A 28 -8.70 -27.48 -9.51
N SER A 29 -8.32 -28.22 -10.56
CA SER A 29 -7.50 -27.69 -11.64
C SER A 29 -8.19 -26.50 -12.35
N GLN A 30 -9.50 -26.60 -12.60
CA GLN A 30 -10.27 -25.47 -13.15
C GLN A 30 -10.32 -24.27 -12.21
N GLN A 31 -10.48 -24.49 -10.90
CA GLN A 31 -10.44 -23.41 -9.92
C GLN A 31 -9.06 -22.74 -9.87
N ILE A 32 -7.99 -23.54 -9.91
CA ILE A 32 -6.62 -23.01 -9.93
C ILE A 32 -6.36 -22.22 -11.21
N GLU A 33 -6.84 -22.64 -12.35
CA GLU A 33 -6.70 -21.90 -13.60
C GLU A 33 -7.39 -20.54 -13.53
N LYS A 34 -8.59 -20.46 -12.96
CA LYS A 34 -9.26 -19.18 -12.70
C LYS A 34 -8.44 -18.28 -11.76
N LEU A 35 -7.90 -18.84 -10.67
CA LEU A 35 -7.04 -18.11 -9.75
C LEU A 35 -5.76 -17.60 -10.42
N VAL A 36 -5.15 -18.39 -11.31
CA VAL A 36 -3.97 -17.96 -12.10
C VAL A 36 -4.29 -16.76 -12.98
N VAL A 37 -5.45 -16.76 -13.61
CA VAL A 37 -5.91 -15.60 -14.43
C VAL A 37 -6.10 -14.37 -13.55
N GLU A 38 -6.76 -14.51 -12.41
CA GLU A 38 -6.95 -13.41 -11.44
C GLU A 38 -5.61 -12.87 -10.91
N MET A 39 -4.67 -13.76 -10.57
CA MET A 39 -3.33 -13.38 -10.14
C MET A 39 -2.60 -12.55 -11.22
N LYS A 40 -2.66 -12.99 -12.49
CA LYS A 40 -2.06 -12.25 -13.62
C LYS A 40 -2.65 -10.86 -13.77
N MET A 41 -3.96 -10.74 -13.73
CA MET A 41 -4.65 -9.44 -13.81
C MET A 41 -4.27 -8.54 -12.62
N THR A 42 -4.15 -9.12 -11.43
CA THR A 42 -3.74 -8.38 -10.24
C THR A 42 -2.29 -7.94 -10.31
N GLN A 43 -1.38 -8.77 -10.82
CA GLN A 43 0.02 -8.40 -11.05
C GLN A 43 0.13 -7.19 -11.99
N VAL A 44 -0.61 -7.17 -13.10
CA VAL A 44 -0.63 -6.04 -14.03
C VAL A 44 -1.12 -4.76 -13.34
N ARG A 45 -2.20 -4.85 -12.56
CA ARG A 45 -2.70 -3.70 -11.79
C ARG A 45 -1.68 -3.18 -10.78
N LEU A 46 -1.02 -4.09 -10.05
CA LEU A 46 0.00 -3.71 -9.08
C LEU A 46 1.22 -3.09 -9.76
N ALA A 47 1.66 -3.61 -10.90
CA ALA A 47 2.76 -3.06 -11.68
C ALA A 47 2.44 -1.63 -12.17
N ASN A 48 1.24 -1.40 -12.71
CA ASN A 48 0.80 -0.07 -13.09
C ASN A 48 0.76 0.88 -11.87
N ARG A 49 0.28 0.40 -10.73
CA ARG A 49 0.24 1.19 -9.49
C ARG A 49 1.63 1.55 -8.99
N VAL A 50 2.63 0.67 -9.12
CA VAL A 50 4.02 0.99 -8.80
C VAL A 50 4.55 2.11 -9.68
N GLN A 51 4.22 2.10 -10.98
CA GLN A 51 4.59 3.18 -11.91
C GLN A 51 3.90 4.51 -11.59
N ASP A 52 2.61 4.46 -11.26
CA ASP A 52 1.86 5.67 -10.90
C ASP A 52 2.38 6.27 -9.59
N LEU A 53 2.70 5.43 -8.60
CA LEU A 53 3.34 5.88 -7.36
C LEU A 53 4.72 6.49 -7.60
N GLU A 54 5.47 6.04 -8.62
CA GLU A 54 6.73 6.69 -8.98
C GLU A 54 6.52 8.13 -9.47
N LYS A 55 5.48 8.35 -10.29
CA LYS A 55 5.11 9.71 -10.71
C LYS A 55 4.73 10.58 -9.51
N VAL A 56 3.93 10.02 -8.59
CA VAL A 56 3.54 10.73 -7.35
C VAL A 56 4.76 11.07 -6.51
N TYR A 57 5.73 10.16 -6.43
CA TYR A 57 6.99 10.40 -5.71
C TYR A 57 7.79 11.56 -6.34
N VAL A 58 7.95 11.56 -7.66
CA VAL A 58 8.64 12.64 -8.39
C VAL A 58 7.92 13.97 -8.15
N TYR A 59 6.60 13.99 -8.28
CA TYR A 59 5.79 15.17 -7.99
C TYR A 59 6.00 15.70 -6.57
N ASN A 60 6.04 14.81 -5.59
CA ASN A 60 6.25 15.18 -4.19
C ASN A 60 7.65 15.77 -3.95
N VAL A 61 8.67 15.27 -4.66
CA VAL A 61 10.03 15.83 -4.60
C VAL A 61 10.08 17.21 -5.25
N ASP A 62 9.46 17.39 -6.41
CA ASP A 62 9.39 18.68 -7.10
C ASP A 62 8.63 19.71 -6.26
N GLU A 63 7.53 19.32 -5.63
CA GLU A 63 6.77 20.16 -4.70
C GLU A 63 7.63 20.58 -3.51
N TYR A 64 8.38 19.64 -2.91
CA TYR A 64 9.29 19.95 -1.81
C TYR A 64 10.30 21.05 -2.20
N HIS A 65 10.93 20.95 -3.36
CA HIS A 65 11.89 21.94 -3.82
C HIS A 65 11.23 23.30 -4.18
N ALA A 66 10.03 23.25 -4.75
CA ALA A 66 9.28 24.49 -5.01
C ALA A 66 8.93 25.20 -3.70
N LEU A 67 8.48 24.48 -2.69
CA LEU A 67 8.18 25.01 -1.37
C LEU A 67 9.44 25.62 -0.71
N GLU A 68 10.60 24.95 -0.83
CA GLU A 68 11.87 25.46 -0.33
C GLU A 68 12.19 26.85 -0.92
N CYS A 69 12.05 27.00 -2.23
CA CYS A 69 12.24 28.31 -2.90
C CYS A 69 11.26 29.37 -2.41
N TYR A 70 9.97 29.05 -2.28
CA TYR A 70 8.96 29.99 -1.81
C TYR A 70 9.18 30.41 -0.35
N ILE A 71 9.59 29.45 0.51
CA ILE A 71 9.92 29.73 1.90
C ILE A 71 11.10 30.70 1.97
N LEU A 72 12.18 30.41 1.24
CA LEU A 72 13.37 31.26 1.24
C LEU A 72 13.05 32.71 0.80
N VAL A 73 12.30 32.85 -0.30
CA VAL A 73 11.87 34.17 -0.79
C VAL A 73 10.98 34.86 0.23
N GLY A 74 10.08 34.12 0.87
CA GLY A 74 9.19 34.66 1.90
C GLY A 74 9.97 35.16 3.13
N GLU A 75 10.97 34.43 3.56
CA GLU A 75 11.85 34.79 4.69
C GLU A 75 12.67 36.05 4.39
N ILE A 76 13.33 36.11 3.23
CA ILE A 76 14.07 37.27 2.81
C ILE A 76 13.14 38.49 2.79
N LYS A 77 11.94 38.36 2.23
CA LYS A 77 10.99 39.48 2.16
C LYS A 77 10.46 39.90 3.53
N SER A 78 10.30 38.94 4.45
CA SER A 78 9.92 39.22 5.84
C SER A 78 11.01 40.02 6.56
N GLU A 79 12.27 39.67 6.36
CA GLU A 79 13.43 40.39 6.92
C GLU A 79 13.52 41.81 6.36
N GLU A 80 13.34 41.98 5.05
CA GLU A 80 13.33 43.32 4.42
C GLU A 80 12.21 44.21 4.97
N LEU A 81 10.98 43.67 5.08
CA LEU A 81 9.84 44.43 5.62
C LEU A 81 10.06 44.75 7.11
N ALA A 82 10.58 43.85 7.89
CA ALA A 82 10.90 44.10 9.30
C ALA A 82 11.93 45.23 9.47
N ALA A 83 12.98 45.24 8.64
CA ALA A 83 14.00 46.29 8.64
C ALA A 83 13.42 47.62 8.20
N GLU A 84 12.55 47.66 7.17
CA GLU A 84 11.86 48.85 6.73
C GLU A 84 10.96 49.43 7.84
N ILE A 85 10.16 48.61 8.51
CA ILE A 85 9.31 48.98 9.64
C ILE A 85 10.14 49.61 10.77
N ALA A 86 11.26 48.92 11.14
CA ALA A 86 12.15 49.43 12.18
C ALA A 86 12.71 50.81 11.83
N THR A 87 13.22 51.01 10.62
CA THR A 87 13.76 52.27 10.15
C THR A 87 12.69 53.40 10.16
N ARG A 88 11.46 53.09 9.72
CA ARG A 88 10.37 54.08 9.71
C ARG A 88 9.92 54.45 11.12
N LYS A 89 9.91 53.51 12.07
CA LYS A 89 9.58 53.74 13.49
C LYS A 89 10.58 54.66 14.20
N GLU A 90 11.84 54.60 13.82
CA GLU A 90 12.91 55.46 14.38
C GLU A 90 12.97 56.86 13.74
N ALA A 91 12.33 57.06 12.60
CA ALA A 91 12.33 58.33 11.91
C ALA A 91 11.47 59.38 12.66
N PRO A 92 11.86 60.66 12.65
CA PRO A 92 11.07 61.75 13.25
C PRO A 92 9.64 61.86 12.69
N ALA A 93 9.43 61.46 11.46
CA ALA A 93 8.13 61.42 10.80
C ALA A 93 7.17 60.34 11.39
N ALA A 94 7.65 59.40 12.20
CA ALA A 94 6.81 58.41 12.83
C ALA A 94 5.72 59.00 13.75
N ALA A 95 5.85 60.27 14.17
CA ALA A 95 4.85 60.99 14.95
C ALA A 95 3.68 61.50 14.11
N ASP A 96 3.78 61.49 12.76
CA ASP A 96 2.69 61.84 11.86
C ASP A 96 1.63 60.71 11.84
N PRO A 97 0.34 61.04 12.04
CA PRO A 97 -0.75 60.07 11.98
C PRO A 97 -0.83 59.25 10.69
N MET A 98 -0.48 59.86 9.55
CA MET A 98 -0.46 59.16 8.26
C MET A 98 0.68 58.19 8.17
N GLU A 99 1.87 58.50 8.68
CA GLU A 99 3.02 57.60 8.74
C GLU A 99 2.78 56.48 9.73
N ALA A 100 2.19 56.74 10.87
CA ALA A 100 1.78 55.74 11.85
C ALA A 100 0.80 54.70 11.23
N GLN A 101 -0.17 55.17 10.41
CA GLN A 101 -1.09 54.28 9.69
C GLN A 101 -0.36 53.46 8.64
N ALA A 102 0.60 54.04 7.91
CA ALA A 102 1.41 53.30 6.92
C ALA A 102 2.25 52.21 7.58
N ILE A 103 2.87 52.52 8.72
CA ILE A 103 3.64 51.52 9.53
C ILE A 103 2.74 50.39 10.00
N SER A 104 1.52 50.71 10.48
CA SER A 104 0.56 49.68 10.89
C SER A 104 0.19 48.78 9.72
N THR A 105 -0.06 49.32 8.53
CA THR A 105 -0.38 48.54 7.32
C THR A 105 0.78 47.62 6.91
N LEU A 106 2.03 48.08 7.03
CA LEU A 106 3.22 47.26 6.76
C LEU A 106 3.35 46.12 7.78
N GLN A 107 3.03 46.41 9.05
CA GLN A 107 3.06 45.42 10.11
C GLN A 107 2.05 44.28 9.85
N ASP A 108 0.81 44.64 9.51
CA ASP A 108 -0.22 43.69 9.12
C ASP A 108 0.19 42.83 7.88
N THR A 109 0.96 43.44 6.99
CA THR A 109 1.49 42.74 5.81
C THR A 109 2.58 41.77 6.18
N LEU A 110 3.49 42.15 7.08
CA LEU A 110 4.55 41.30 7.61
C LEU A 110 3.96 40.10 8.36
N ASP A 111 2.95 40.33 9.19
CA ASP A 111 2.31 39.25 9.97
C ASP A 111 1.63 38.24 9.04
N ARG A 112 0.91 38.71 8.00
CA ARG A 112 0.34 37.82 6.96
C ARG A 112 1.42 37.03 6.19
N LEU A 113 2.54 37.67 5.87
CA LEU A 113 3.65 37.04 5.17
C LEU A 113 4.30 35.95 6.06
N ASN A 114 4.56 36.26 7.33
CA ASN A 114 5.10 35.30 8.28
C ASN A 114 4.18 34.08 8.46
N LYS A 115 2.87 34.31 8.59
CA LYS A 115 1.88 33.23 8.62
C LYS A 115 1.95 32.37 7.36
N ARG A 116 2.04 32.98 6.18
CA ARG A 116 2.15 32.26 4.91
C ARG A 116 3.43 31.42 4.82
N VAL A 117 4.57 31.97 5.26
CA VAL A 117 5.85 31.22 5.33
C VAL A 117 5.72 30.01 6.24
N HIS A 118 5.07 30.19 7.39
CA HIS A 118 4.82 29.09 8.31
C HIS A 118 3.95 27.98 7.70
N ASP A 119 2.86 28.35 7.02
CA ASP A 119 2.00 27.39 6.31
C ASP A 119 2.81 26.60 5.24
N LEU A 120 3.67 27.31 4.49
CA LEU A 120 4.53 26.66 3.49
C LEU A 120 5.53 25.69 4.12
N ARG A 121 6.10 26.00 5.29
CA ARG A 121 6.97 25.10 6.05
C ARG A 121 6.21 23.84 6.50
N THR A 122 4.97 24.00 6.94
CA THR A 122 4.10 22.87 7.30
C THR A 122 3.85 21.97 6.09
N MET A 123 3.53 22.54 4.94
CA MET A 123 3.37 21.78 3.69
C MET A 123 4.67 21.07 3.29
N GLN A 124 5.83 21.69 3.45
CA GLN A 124 7.13 21.07 3.19
C GLN A 124 7.38 19.87 4.10
N MET A 125 7.01 19.96 5.38
CA MET A 125 7.10 18.83 6.32
C MET A 125 6.19 17.67 5.89
N VAL A 126 4.98 17.95 5.41
CA VAL A 126 4.07 16.94 4.85
C VAL A 126 4.72 16.23 3.65
N ALA A 127 5.36 16.99 2.74
CA ALA A 127 6.05 16.41 1.59
C ALA A 127 7.19 15.46 2.02
N VAL A 128 7.97 15.83 3.04
CA VAL A 128 9.03 14.97 3.61
C VAL A 128 8.48 13.68 4.18
N GLN A 129 7.35 13.74 4.89
CA GLN A 129 6.72 12.56 5.47
C GLN A 129 6.04 11.66 4.43
N THR A 130 5.52 12.25 3.36
CA THR A 130 4.84 11.53 2.28
C THR A 130 5.80 10.68 1.45
N ALA A 131 7.02 11.14 1.21
CA ALA A 131 8.01 10.44 0.40
C ALA A 131 8.29 8.98 0.85
N PRO A 132 8.63 8.69 2.11
CA PRO A 132 8.87 7.32 2.57
C PRO A 132 7.59 6.46 2.54
N MET A 133 6.41 7.06 2.72
CA MET A 133 5.13 6.34 2.65
C MET A 133 4.87 5.83 1.23
N ILE A 134 5.11 6.66 0.21
CA ILE A 134 5.00 6.25 -1.19
C ILE A 134 5.94 5.07 -1.46
N ARG A 135 7.20 5.15 -1.02
CA ARG A 135 8.18 4.07 -1.19
C ARG A 135 7.79 2.78 -0.48
N MET A 136 7.20 2.88 0.70
CA MET A 136 6.69 1.72 1.44
C MET A 136 5.56 1.03 0.68
N VAL A 137 4.61 1.78 0.13
CA VAL A 137 3.50 1.22 -0.65
C VAL A 137 4.01 0.58 -1.95
N GLN A 138 4.96 1.21 -2.64
CA GLN A 138 5.61 0.64 -3.84
C GLN A 138 6.27 -0.70 -3.50
N LYS A 139 7.06 -0.75 -2.43
CA LYS A 139 7.75 -1.97 -1.98
C LYS A 139 6.75 -3.09 -1.65
N ASN A 140 5.66 -2.77 -0.97
CA ASN A 140 4.62 -3.74 -0.66
C ASN A 140 3.96 -4.29 -1.93
N ASN A 141 3.65 -3.44 -2.90
CA ASN A 141 3.11 -3.87 -4.19
C ASN A 141 4.10 -4.78 -4.94
N GLN A 142 5.39 -4.45 -4.93
CA GLN A 142 6.43 -5.28 -5.56
C GLN A 142 6.53 -6.66 -4.90
N LEU A 143 6.50 -6.72 -3.57
CA LEU A 143 6.51 -8.00 -2.84
C LEU A 143 5.30 -8.89 -3.19
N LEU A 144 4.13 -8.29 -3.42
CA LEU A 144 2.94 -9.02 -3.86
C LEU A 144 3.09 -9.55 -5.29
N ILE A 145 3.65 -8.76 -6.19
CA ILE A 145 3.95 -9.18 -7.58
C ILE A 145 4.86 -10.41 -7.56
N ASP A 146 5.94 -10.36 -6.77
CA ASP A 146 6.91 -11.44 -6.67
C ASP A 146 6.31 -12.70 -6.04
N LYS A 147 5.46 -12.55 -5.03
CA LYS A 147 4.71 -13.68 -4.44
C LYS A 147 3.78 -14.35 -5.47
N PHE A 148 3.04 -13.58 -6.25
CA PHE A 148 2.18 -14.14 -7.29
C PHE A 148 2.98 -14.84 -8.38
N ARG A 149 4.15 -14.29 -8.75
CA ARG A 149 5.06 -14.95 -9.69
C ARG A 149 5.51 -16.31 -9.15
N ASN A 150 5.99 -16.36 -7.92
CA ASN A 150 6.43 -17.61 -7.29
C ASN A 150 5.31 -18.65 -7.20
N LEU A 151 4.07 -18.23 -6.90
CA LEU A 151 2.92 -19.14 -6.90
C LEU A 151 2.67 -19.72 -8.29
N GLN A 152 2.73 -18.91 -9.34
CA GLN A 152 2.47 -19.32 -10.72
C GLN A 152 3.59 -20.20 -11.29
N GLU A 153 4.85 -19.84 -11.03
CA GLU A 153 6.01 -20.50 -11.66
C GLU A 153 6.51 -21.72 -10.89
N LEU A 154 6.33 -21.77 -9.57
CA LEU A 154 6.88 -22.82 -8.73
C LEU A 154 5.79 -23.65 -8.04
N THR A 155 4.89 -23.02 -7.30
CA THR A 155 3.97 -23.73 -6.41
C THR A 155 2.91 -24.50 -7.20
N ILE A 156 2.25 -23.88 -8.14
CA ILE A 156 1.18 -24.48 -8.94
C ILE A 156 1.72 -25.61 -9.85
N PRO A 157 2.82 -25.44 -10.60
CA PRO A 157 3.41 -26.52 -11.38
C PRO A 157 3.89 -27.68 -10.52
N SER A 158 4.52 -27.42 -9.38
CA SER A 158 4.94 -28.45 -8.43
C SER A 158 3.75 -29.25 -7.92
N TRP A 159 2.68 -28.59 -7.52
CA TRP A 159 1.44 -29.23 -7.10
C TRP A 159 0.85 -30.12 -8.23
N LYS A 160 0.72 -29.58 -9.45
CA LYS A 160 0.22 -30.35 -10.62
C LYS A 160 1.07 -31.62 -10.86
N LYS A 161 2.40 -31.49 -10.77
CA LYS A 161 3.33 -32.62 -10.93
C LYS A 161 3.14 -33.68 -9.83
N GLN A 162 3.07 -33.25 -8.56
CA GLN A 162 2.86 -34.16 -7.44
C GLN A 162 1.50 -34.87 -7.55
N PHE A 163 0.47 -34.16 -7.97
CA PHE A 163 -0.85 -34.72 -8.16
C PHE A 163 -0.88 -35.77 -9.28
N THR A 164 -0.21 -35.49 -10.41
CA THR A 164 -0.06 -36.46 -11.52
C THR A 164 0.66 -37.70 -11.09
N LEU A 165 1.75 -37.59 -10.31
CA LEU A 165 2.47 -38.72 -9.73
C LEU A 165 1.58 -39.52 -8.78
N ALA A 166 0.80 -38.85 -7.96
CA ALA A 166 -0.11 -39.46 -7.02
C ALA A 166 -1.23 -40.24 -7.73
N ILE A 167 -1.79 -39.70 -8.82
CA ILE A 167 -2.77 -40.46 -9.66
C ILE A 167 -2.12 -41.69 -10.25
N SER A 168 -0.90 -41.60 -10.76
CA SER A 168 -0.16 -42.78 -11.32
C SER A 168 0.09 -43.88 -10.28
N LEU A 169 0.35 -43.47 -9.03
CA LEU A 169 0.52 -44.44 -7.93
C LEU A 169 -0.81 -45.11 -7.49
N ILE A 170 -1.94 -44.40 -7.65
CA ILE A 170 -3.28 -44.98 -7.40
C ILE A 170 -3.54 -46.16 -8.35
N GLU A 171 -3.02 -46.13 -9.57
CA GLU A 171 -3.12 -47.26 -10.52
C GLU A 171 -2.34 -48.50 -10.09
N GLN A 172 -1.38 -48.37 -9.16
CA GLN A 172 -0.49 -49.43 -8.70
C GLN A 172 -0.85 -50.03 -7.34
N GLN A 173 -2.11 -50.11 -6.94
CA GLN A 173 -2.62 -50.86 -5.75
C GLN A 173 -2.43 -50.24 -4.36
N LYS A 174 -1.84 -49.09 -4.18
CA LYS A 174 -1.79 -48.40 -2.86
C LYS A 174 -2.80 -47.24 -2.76
N ALA A 175 -3.95 -47.43 -3.38
CA ALA A 175 -4.86 -46.33 -3.74
C ALA A 175 -5.57 -45.62 -2.58
N VAL A 176 -5.90 -46.32 -1.50
CA VAL A 176 -6.78 -45.74 -0.46
C VAL A 176 -6.02 -44.78 0.46
N GLU A 177 -4.85 -45.19 0.94
CA GLU A 177 -4.00 -44.34 1.81
C GLU A 177 -3.47 -43.10 1.04
N LEU A 178 -3.18 -43.31 -0.25
CA LEU A 178 -2.67 -42.22 -1.07
C LEU A 178 -3.76 -41.22 -1.44
N ALA A 179 -5.00 -41.67 -1.68
CA ALA A 179 -6.16 -40.80 -1.91
C ALA A 179 -6.41 -39.85 -0.73
N GLN A 180 -6.21 -40.36 0.48
CA GLN A 180 -6.35 -39.58 1.71
C GLN A 180 -5.25 -38.53 1.83
N LYS A 181 -3.99 -38.89 1.53
CA LYS A 181 -2.87 -37.97 1.48
C LYS A 181 -3.02 -36.87 0.41
N ILE A 182 -3.62 -37.22 -0.74
CA ILE A 182 -3.92 -36.26 -1.81
C ILE A 182 -5.00 -35.27 -1.37
N ASP A 183 -6.08 -35.77 -0.74
CA ASP A 183 -7.14 -34.94 -0.18
C ASP A 183 -6.57 -33.94 0.84
N ASP A 184 -5.71 -34.44 1.75
CA ASP A 184 -5.07 -33.60 2.77
C ASP A 184 -4.13 -32.58 2.17
N THR A 185 -3.28 -32.97 1.20
CA THR A 185 -2.37 -32.05 0.51
C THR A 185 -3.12 -31.02 -0.31
N THR A 186 -4.20 -31.42 -0.97
CA THR A 186 -5.05 -30.54 -1.76
C THR A 186 -5.77 -29.52 -0.86
N ASN A 187 -6.30 -29.98 0.27
CA ASN A 187 -6.95 -29.11 1.25
C ASN A 187 -5.94 -28.15 1.89
N ASP A 188 -4.71 -28.61 2.18
CA ASP A 188 -3.65 -27.75 2.72
C ASP A 188 -3.22 -26.66 1.71
N LEU A 189 -3.03 -27.04 0.44
CA LEU A 189 -2.74 -26.08 -0.63
C LEU A 189 -3.87 -25.06 -0.85
N MET A 190 -5.12 -25.52 -0.81
CA MET A 190 -6.29 -24.64 -0.92
C MET A 190 -6.37 -23.66 0.26
N ARG A 191 -6.11 -24.15 1.48
CA ARG A 191 -6.05 -23.28 2.66
C ARG A 191 -4.92 -22.28 2.56
N ARG A 192 -3.71 -22.72 2.21
CA ARG A 192 -2.55 -21.83 2.04
C ARG A 192 -2.79 -20.78 0.96
N ASN A 193 -3.41 -21.15 -0.16
CA ASN A 193 -3.75 -20.20 -1.22
C ASN A 193 -4.84 -19.23 -0.78
N ALA A 194 -5.89 -19.71 -0.10
CA ALA A 194 -6.92 -18.84 0.46
C ALA A 194 -6.36 -17.90 1.55
N ASP A 195 -5.47 -18.41 2.41
CA ASP A 195 -4.80 -17.62 3.44
C ASP A 195 -3.85 -16.58 2.83
N LEU A 196 -3.11 -16.92 1.76
CA LEU A 196 -2.27 -15.99 1.02
C LEU A 196 -3.08 -14.88 0.34
N LEU A 197 -4.20 -15.24 -0.29
CA LEU A 197 -5.11 -14.25 -0.88
C LEU A 197 -5.74 -13.36 0.20
N LYS A 198 -6.16 -13.94 1.31
CA LYS A 198 -6.70 -13.21 2.46
C LYS A 198 -5.64 -12.30 3.09
N GLN A 199 -4.43 -12.81 3.32
CA GLN A 199 -3.33 -12.05 3.89
C GLN A 199 -2.87 -10.92 2.97
N ASN A 200 -2.89 -11.15 1.65
CA ASN A 200 -2.59 -10.13 0.65
C ASN A 200 -3.68 -9.05 0.60
N SER A 201 -4.95 -9.43 0.69
CA SER A 201 -6.06 -8.48 0.80
C SER A 201 -5.99 -7.67 2.10
N ILE A 202 -5.68 -8.34 3.22
CA ILE A 202 -5.51 -7.68 4.53
C ILE A 202 -4.28 -6.76 4.54
N ASN A 203 -3.15 -7.18 3.96
CA ASN A 203 -1.95 -6.37 3.89
C ASN A 203 -2.13 -5.15 2.97
N THR A 204 -2.86 -5.30 1.86
CA THR A 204 -3.22 -4.18 0.99
C THR A 204 -4.20 -3.23 1.68
N ALA A 205 -5.19 -3.77 2.39
CA ALA A 205 -6.11 -2.96 3.20
C ALA A 205 -5.38 -2.25 4.35
N ARG A 206 -4.46 -2.93 5.05
CA ARG A 206 -3.64 -2.33 6.11
C ARG A 206 -2.67 -1.27 5.58
N ALA A 207 -2.09 -1.45 4.40
CA ALA A 207 -1.25 -0.42 3.77
C ALA A 207 -2.08 0.82 3.40
N ASN A 208 -3.29 0.61 2.85
CA ASN A 208 -4.23 1.69 2.59
C ASN A 208 -4.73 2.35 3.89
N GLN A 209 -4.98 1.57 4.94
CA GLN A 209 -5.43 2.06 6.24
C GLN A 209 -4.32 2.80 6.99
N ARG A 210 -3.05 2.38 6.87
CA ARG A 210 -1.90 3.14 7.38
C ARG A 210 -1.70 4.47 6.65
N ALA A 211 -1.91 4.49 5.33
CA ALA A 211 -1.90 5.75 4.59
C ALA A 211 -2.99 6.72 5.08
N VAL A 212 -4.18 6.21 5.40
CA VAL A 212 -5.27 7.01 5.99
C VAL A 212 -4.95 7.45 7.43
N VAL A 213 -4.37 6.55 8.25
CA VAL A 213 -3.93 6.88 9.63
C VAL A 213 -2.80 7.90 9.61
N ASP A 214 -1.89 7.81 8.64
CA ASP A 214 -0.82 8.78 8.49
C ASP A 214 -1.35 10.16 8.01
N ILE A 215 -2.42 10.21 7.22
CA ILE A 215 -3.12 11.45 6.89
C ILE A 215 -3.80 12.04 8.14
N GLU A 216 -4.49 11.24 8.94
CA GLU A 216 -5.06 11.68 10.22
C GLU A 216 -3.98 12.17 11.20
N THR A 217 -2.82 11.51 11.22
CA THR A 217 -1.67 11.95 12.03
C THR A 217 -1.10 13.26 11.49
N LEU A 218 -1.05 13.46 10.17
CA LEU A 218 -0.65 14.71 9.54
C LEU A 218 -1.65 15.84 9.84
N GLU A 219 -2.94 15.56 9.77
CA GLU A 219 -3.99 16.50 10.19
C GLU A 219 -3.87 16.85 11.67
N HIS A 220 -3.60 15.86 12.53
CA HIS A 220 -3.38 16.10 13.95
C HIS A 220 -2.11 16.94 14.23
N VAL A 221 -1.01 16.67 13.53
CA VAL A 221 0.23 17.48 13.61
C VAL A 221 -0.04 18.91 13.12
N GLN A 222 -0.77 19.07 12.00
CA GLN A 222 -1.17 20.36 11.48
C GLN A 222 -2.07 21.12 12.48
N GLN A 223 -3.04 20.43 13.07
CA GLN A 223 -3.94 21.00 14.08
C GLN A 223 -3.18 21.41 15.34
N THR A 224 -2.23 20.59 15.79
CA THR A 224 -1.37 20.88 16.94
C THR A 224 -0.44 22.08 16.68
N LEU A 225 0.10 22.20 15.48
CA LEU A 225 0.89 23.37 15.05
C LEU A 225 0.05 24.63 15.01
N ILE A 226 -1.18 24.56 14.49
CA ILE A 226 -2.10 25.69 14.46
C ILE A 226 -2.44 26.14 15.90
N SER A 227 -2.82 25.22 16.79
CA SER A 227 -3.13 25.53 18.18
C SER A 227 -1.94 26.10 18.95
N THR A 228 -0.74 25.61 18.68
CA THR A 228 0.49 26.15 19.29
C THR A 228 0.77 27.60 18.86
N ILE A 229 0.45 27.94 17.61
CA ILE A 229 0.58 29.29 17.08
C ILE A 229 -0.48 30.22 17.72
N GLU A 230 -1.74 29.74 17.82
CA GLU A 230 -2.81 30.50 18.47
C GLU A 230 -2.51 30.75 19.96
N GLU A 231 -1.88 29.79 20.66
CA GLU A 231 -1.42 29.97 22.05
C GLU A 231 -0.28 31.00 22.16
N VAL A 232 0.63 31.05 21.19
CA VAL A 232 1.73 32.02 21.16
C VAL A 232 1.24 33.44 20.81
N GLU A 233 0.16 33.57 20.00
CA GLU A 233 -0.47 34.88 19.72
C GLU A 233 -1.23 35.47 20.93
N GLN A 234 -1.53 34.66 21.96
CA GLN A 234 -2.25 35.11 23.16
C GLN A 234 -1.32 35.51 24.34
N ILE A 235 0.01 35.37 24.17
CA ILE A 235 1.05 35.77 25.12
C ILE A 235 1.72 37.04 24.64
#